data_b84af0496937c5f384e77487b4e95861
#
_entry.id   b84af0496937c5f384e77487b4e95861
#
_cell.length_a   1.000
_cell.length_b   1.000
_cell.length_c   1.000
_cell.angle_alpha   90.00
_cell.angle_beta   90.00
_cell.angle_gamma   90.00
#
_symmetry.space_group_name_H-M   'P 1'
#
loop_
_entity.id
_entity.type
_entity.pdbx_description
1 polymer ?
#
loop_
_entity_poly.entity_id
_entity_poly.type
_entity_poly.pdbx_seq_one_letter_code
_entity_poly.pdbx_strand_id
1 'polypeptide(L)'
;VQLRFKERAPARATLVDAMRMARAAGAAVVVNGDLALALDLEADGIHLTSGDLRRLSARPVPPDLWCGASCHDADELAHAVALGVDFAVLSPVCATASHLGAAPLGWERFKALIADLPLPVYALGGLGDADLPQALSCRAQGVAAIGAYWGR
;
A
#
# COMPACT_ATOMS: atom_id res chain seq x y z
N VAL A 1 -6.67 4.84 4.27
CA VAL A 1 -5.50 5.71 4.51
C VAL A 1 -4.36 4.88 5.08
N GLN A 2 -3.10 5.16 4.65
CA GLN A 2 -1.91 4.52 5.20
C GLN A 2 -1.11 5.51 6.03
N LEU A 3 -0.88 5.20 7.32
CA LEU A 3 0.05 5.93 8.16
C LEU A 3 1.48 5.40 7.91
N ARG A 4 2.35 6.24 7.35
CA ARG A 4 3.73 5.89 7.01
C ARG A 4 4.70 6.96 7.49
N PHE A 5 5.69 6.55 8.27
CA PHE A 5 6.73 7.43 8.78
C PHE A 5 8.08 6.99 8.23
N LYS A 6 8.84 7.91 7.63
CA LYS A 6 10.22 7.66 7.16
C LYS A 6 11.23 7.77 8.30
N GLU A 7 10.88 8.54 9.30
CA GLU A 7 11.66 8.82 10.50
C GLU A 7 10.84 8.41 11.73
N ARG A 8 11.09 9.04 12.87
CA ARG A 8 10.35 8.77 14.10
C ARG A 8 8.87 9.10 13.93
N ALA A 9 7.98 8.19 14.35
CA ALA A 9 6.55 8.46 14.39
C ALA A 9 6.23 9.72 15.22
N PRO A 10 5.22 10.51 14.83
CA PRO A 10 4.71 11.62 15.64
C PRO A 10 4.25 11.16 17.03
N ALA A 11 3.98 12.12 17.90
CA ALA A 11 3.40 11.82 19.21
C ALA A 11 2.08 11.02 19.05
N ARG A 12 1.82 10.09 19.96
CA ARG A 12 0.63 9.22 19.94
C ARG A 12 -0.67 10.02 19.79
N ALA A 13 -0.80 11.15 20.46
CA ALA A 13 -1.99 12.01 20.36
C ALA A 13 -2.25 12.47 18.92
N THR A 14 -1.20 12.86 18.18
CA THR A 14 -1.31 13.25 16.76
C THR A 14 -1.78 12.09 15.89
N LEU A 15 -1.31 10.87 16.16
CA LEU A 15 -1.73 9.67 15.42
C LEU A 15 -3.20 9.34 15.70
N VAL A 16 -3.62 9.41 16.95
CA VAL A 16 -5.02 9.19 17.35
C VAL A 16 -5.94 10.21 16.68
N ASP A 17 -5.53 11.49 16.62
CA ASP A 17 -6.31 12.53 15.93
C ASP A 17 -6.40 12.25 14.42
N ALA A 18 -5.30 11.87 13.78
CA ALA A 18 -5.28 11.50 12.35
C ALA A 18 -6.21 10.32 12.07
N MET A 19 -6.20 9.29 12.92
CA MET A 19 -7.10 8.15 12.81
C MET A 19 -8.56 8.55 12.97
N ARG A 20 -8.87 9.36 13.99
CA ARG A 20 -10.22 9.88 14.21
C ARG A 20 -10.74 10.65 13.00
N MET A 21 -9.91 11.50 12.40
CA MET A 21 -10.25 12.25 11.18
C MET A 21 -10.51 11.32 9.98
N ALA A 22 -9.65 10.34 9.77
CA ALA A 22 -9.81 9.37 8.68
C ALA A 22 -11.11 8.55 8.84
N ARG A 23 -11.36 8.04 10.05
CA ARG A 23 -12.59 7.29 10.37
C ARG A 23 -13.85 8.14 10.23
N ALA A 24 -13.81 9.41 10.63
CA ALA A 24 -14.93 10.35 10.45
C ALA A 24 -15.25 10.59 8.96
N ALA A 25 -14.25 10.44 8.08
CA ALA A 25 -14.42 10.46 6.62
C ALA A 25 -14.76 9.09 6.02
N GLY A 26 -15.05 8.07 6.83
CA GLY A 26 -15.38 6.71 6.37
C GLY A 26 -14.18 5.93 5.82
N ALA A 27 -12.95 6.36 6.10
CA ALA A 27 -11.75 5.71 5.60
C ALA A 27 -11.15 4.73 6.63
N ALA A 28 -10.83 3.50 6.17
CA ALA A 28 -10.03 2.58 6.95
C ALA A 28 -8.57 3.07 7.06
N VAL A 29 -7.91 2.78 8.18
CA VAL A 29 -6.54 3.19 8.47
C VAL A 29 -5.66 1.98 8.69
N VAL A 30 -4.60 1.86 7.89
CA VAL A 30 -3.55 0.84 8.07
C VAL A 30 -2.22 1.51 8.43
N VAL A 31 -1.42 0.83 9.25
CA VAL A 31 -0.07 1.31 9.63
C VAL A 31 0.98 0.60 8.79
N ASN A 32 1.96 1.35 8.28
CA ASN A 32 3.01 0.79 7.43
C ASN A 32 4.17 0.24 8.26
N GLY A 33 4.44 -1.06 8.14
CA GLY A 33 5.65 -1.73 8.62
C GLY A 33 5.81 -1.84 10.14
N ASP A 34 4.84 -1.38 10.92
CA ASP A 34 4.91 -1.40 12.39
C ASP A 34 3.64 -2.03 12.98
N LEU A 35 3.72 -3.35 13.19
CA LEU A 35 2.62 -4.14 13.76
C LEU A 35 2.30 -3.72 15.20
N ALA A 36 3.31 -3.42 16.01
CA ALA A 36 3.12 -3.02 17.39
C ALA A 36 2.35 -1.70 17.48
N LEU A 37 2.71 -0.74 16.64
CA LEU A 37 2.01 0.54 16.54
C LEU A 37 0.58 0.36 15.98
N ALA A 38 0.37 -0.54 15.02
CA ALA A 38 -0.96 -0.82 14.49
C ALA A 38 -1.90 -1.32 15.58
N LEU A 39 -1.43 -2.25 16.42
CA LEU A 39 -2.18 -2.79 17.55
C LEU A 39 -2.40 -1.76 18.66
N ASP A 40 -1.37 -0.97 19.03
CA ASP A 40 -1.50 0.09 20.05
C ASP A 40 -2.50 1.17 19.66
N LEU A 41 -2.60 1.49 18.38
CA LEU A 41 -3.55 2.47 17.85
C LEU A 41 -4.93 1.89 17.55
N GLU A 42 -5.12 0.59 17.70
CA GLU A 42 -6.34 -0.11 17.24
C GLU A 42 -6.65 0.23 15.78
N ALA A 43 -5.60 0.22 14.92
CA ALA A 43 -5.75 0.48 13.51
C ALA A 43 -6.57 -0.62 12.82
N ASP A 44 -7.17 -0.31 11.68
CA ASP A 44 -7.99 -1.26 10.92
C ASP A 44 -7.12 -2.33 10.24
N GLY A 45 -5.78 -2.22 10.32
CA GLY A 45 -4.85 -3.22 9.81
C GLY A 45 -3.42 -2.74 9.66
N ILE A 46 -2.64 -3.56 8.95
CA ILE A 46 -1.22 -3.32 8.65
C ILE A 46 -0.98 -3.28 7.13
N HIS A 47 0.00 -2.49 6.72
CA HIS A 47 0.55 -2.55 5.38
C HIS A 47 2.01 -2.98 5.45
N LEU A 48 2.31 -4.15 4.94
CA LEU A 48 3.65 -4.74 4.94
C LEU A 48 4.55 -3.98 3.95
N THR A 49 5.74 -3.62 4.40
CA THR A 49 6.79 -3.23 3.46
C THR A 49 7.21 -4.45 2.64
N SER A 50 7.82 -4.24 1.46
CA SER A 50 8.42 -5.33 0.67
C SER A 50 9.43 -6.14 1.50
N GLY A 51 10.21 -5.47 2.38
CA GLY A 51 11.12 -6.15 3.29
C GLY A 51 10.42 -7.03 4.34
N ASP A 52 9.28 -6.59 4.89
CA ASP A 52 8.49 -7.38 5.82
C ASP A 52 7.83 -8.56 5.10
N LEU A 53 7.20 -8.28 3.95
CA LEU A 53 6.60 -9.30 3.10
C LEU A 53 7.55 -10.48 2.86
N ARG A 54 8.80 -10.20 2.43
CA ARG A 54 9.79 -11.24 2.15
C ARG A 54 10.24 -12.05 3.36
N ARG A 55 10.10 -11.53 4.58
CA ARG A 55 10.51 -12.23 5.81
C ARG A 55 9.43 -13.09 6.43
N LEU A 56 8.18 -12.83 6.11
CA LEU A 56 7.04 -13.52 6.70
C LEU A 56 6.72 -14.81 5.93
N SER A 57 6.43 -15.87 6.66
CA SER A 57 5.95 -17.15 6.12
C SER A 57 4.45 -17.37 6.36
N ALA A 58 3.82 -16.50 7.16
CA ALA A 58 2.39 -16.53 7.44
C ALA A 58 1.87 -15.10 7.67
N ARG A 59 0.57 -14.90 7.43
CA ARG A 59 -0.11 -13.63 7.65
C ARG A 59 0.06 -13.18 9.11
N PRO A 60 0.54 -11.94 9.38
CA PRO A 60 0.89 -11.50 10.73
C PRO A 60 -0.30 -11.00 11.56
N VAL A 61 -1.47 -10.84 10.96
CA VAL A 61 -2.70 -10.36 11.60
C VAL A 61 -3.86 -11.29 11.32
N PRO A 62 -4.86 -11.37 12.24
CA PRO A 62 -6.05 -12.19 12.03
C PRO A 62 -6.90 -11.67 10.83
N PRO A 63 -7.85 -12.50 10.34
CA PRO A 63 -8.61 -12.18 9.12
C PRO A 63 -9.52 -10.96 9.20
N ASP A 64 -9.86 -10.51 10.39
CA ASP A 64 -10.70 -9.33 10.64
C ASP A 64 -9.93 -8.01 10.56
N LEU A 65 -8.59 -8.05 10.52
CA LEU A 65 -7.75 -6.87 10.29
C LEU A 65 -7.20 -6.86 8.86
N TRP A 66 -7.21 -5.71 8.22
CA TRP A 66 -6.64 -5.55 6.88
C TRP A 66 -5.13 -5.83 6.87
N CYS A 67 -4.70 -6.59 5.88
CA CYS A 67 -3.29 -6.83 5.59
C CYS A 67 -2.98 -6.45 4.14
N GLY A 68 -2.34 -5.32 3.93
CA GLY A 68 -1.84 -4.92 2.62
C GLY A 68 -0.35 -5.21 2.46
N ALA A 69 0.16 -5.21 1.23
CA ALA A 69 1.60 -5.36 0.97
C ALA A 69 2.09 -4.44 -0.16
N SER A 70 3.29 -3.89 0.01
CA SER A 70 4.05 -3.25 -1.07
C SER A 70 4.78 -4.30 -1.88
N CYS A 71 4.58 -4.27 -3.21
CA CYS A 71 5.21 -5.17 -4.17
C CYS A 71 5.87 -4.39 -5.31
N HIS A 72 6.96 -4.95 -5.86
CA HIS A 72 7.73 -4.33 -6.93
C HIS A 72 7.92 -5.25 -8.15
N ASP A 73 7.64 -6.55 -8.02
CA ASP A 73 7.83 -7.57 -9.06
C ASP A 73 6.84 -8.73 -8.92
N ALA A 74 6.97 -9.71 -9.82
CA ALA A 74 6.11 -10.89 -9.86
C ALA A 74 6.29 -11.80 -8.63
N ASP A 75 7.50 -11.93 -8.12
CA ASP A 75 7.82 -12.81 -6.99
C ASP A 75 7.19 -12.28 -5.71
N GLU A 76 7.26 -10.97 -5.49
CA GLU A 76 6.62 -10.32 -4.35
C GLU A 76 5.10 -10.40 -4.43
N LEU A 77 4.51 -10.24 -5.63
CA LEU A 77 3.08 -10.43 -5.84
C LEU A 77 2.63 -11.87 -5.56
N ALA A 78 3.37 -12.85 -6.07
CA ALA A 78 3.08 -14.27 -5.80
C ALA A 78 3.19 -14.60 -4.30
N HIS A 79 4.20 -14.04 -3.63
CA HIS A 79 4.36 -14.22 -2.19
C HIS A 79 3.24 -13.54 -1.38
N ALA A 80 2.79 -12.37 -1.79
CA ALA A 80 1.65 -11.67 -1.19
C ALA A 80 0.37 -12.50 -1.29
N VAL A 81 0.11 -13.12 -2.46
CA VAL A 81 -1.01 -14.06 -2.64
C VAL A 81 -0.86 -15.27 -1.72
N ALA A 82 0.32 -15.89 -1.66
CA ALA A 82 0.58 -17.07 -0.81
C ALA A 82 0.43 -16.74 0.69
N LEU A 83 0.80 -15.53 1.10
CA LEU A 83 0.65 -15.05 2.48
C LEU A 83 -0.81 -14.74 2.85
N GLY A 84 -1.69 -14.61 1.86
CA GLY A 84 -3.10 -14.29 2.08
C GLY A 84 -3.33 -12.83 2.45
N VAL A 85 -2.62 -11.88 1.86
CA VAL A 85 -2.91 -10.46 2.05
C VAL A 85 -4.22 -10.07 1.35
N ASP A 86 -4.87 -9.02 1.81
CA ASP A 86 -6.15 -8.57 1.26
C ASP A 86 -6.01 -7.70 0.01
N PHE A 87 -4.87 -7.02 -0.13
CA PHE A 87 -4.54 -6.21 -1.30
C PHE A 87 -3.02 -5.99 -1.42
N ALA A 88 -2.57 -5.70 -2.64
CA ALA A 88 -1.20 -5.27 -2.89
C ALA A 88 -1.16 -3.85 -3.48
N VAL A 89 -0.03 -3.19 -3.28
CA VAL A 89 0.32 -1.93 -3.96
C VAL A 89 1.55 -2.20 -4.80
N LEU A 90 1.41 -2.16 -6.13
CA LEU A 90 2.50 -2.42 -7.07
C LEU A 90 3.13 -1.10 -7.54
N SER A 91 4.44 -0.96 -7.37
CA SER A 91 5.17 0.28 -7.64
C SER A 91 6.63 0.05 -8.06
N PRO A 92 7.28 1.07 -8.67
CA PRO A 92 6.69 2.30 -9.20
C PRO A 92 6.15 2.12 -10.62
N VAL A 93 4.92 2.58 -10.89
CA VAL A 93 4.36 2.53 -12.26
C VAL A 93 4.98 3.61 -13.14
N CYS A 94 5.04 4.85 -12.65
CA CYS A 94 5.70 5.98 -13.31
C CYS A 94 6.90 6.46 -12.47
N ALA A 95 7.76 7.26 -13.08
CA ALA A 95 8.90 7.86 -12.37
C ALA A 95 8.43 8.68 -11.17
N THR A 96 9.09 8.53 -10.04
CA THR A 96 8.70 9.17 -8.78
C THR A 96 9.92 9.57 -7.96
N ALA A 97 9.82 10.70 -7.28
CA ALA A 97 10.84 11.18 -6.35
C ALA A 97 11.00 10.28 -5.09
N SER A 98 9.99 9.46 -4.78
CA SER A 98 10.04 8.55 -3.62
C SER A 98 10.97 7.35 -3.81
N HIS A 99 11.31 7.01 -5.05
CA HIS A 99 12.19 5.89 -5.42
C HIS A 99 13.18 6.34 -6.51
N LEU A 100 14.08 7.26 -6.15
CA LEU A 100 15.12 7.75 -7.04
C LEU A 100 16.00 6.60 -7.52
N GLY A 101 16.09 6.41 -8.84
CA GLY A 101 16.90 5.37 -9.47
C GLY A 101 16.20 4.04 -9.76
N ALA A 102 14.97 3.82 -9.29
CA ALA A 102 14.18 2.66 -9.71
C ALA A 102 13.57 2.92 -11.09
N ALA A 103 13.80 2.00 -12.04
CA ALA A 103 13.16 2.06 -13.34
C ALA A 103 11.63 1.87 -13.17
N PRO A 104 10.79 2.74 -13.73
CA PRO A 104 9.35 2.57 -13.66
C PRO A 104 8.91 1.34 -14.46
N LEU A 105 7.86 0.67 -13.98
CA LEU A 105 7.27 -0.48 -14.64
C LEU A 105 6.61 -0.10 -15.99
N GLY A 106 5.98 1.07 -16.03
CA GLY A 106 5.06 1.42 -17.09
C GLY A 106 3.74 0.62 -17.03
N TRP A 107 2.72 1.13 -17.70
CA TRP A 107 1.37 0.54 -17.64
C TRP A 107 1.27 -0.85 -18.27
N GLU A 108 2.02 -1.11 -19.35
CA GLU A 108 1.99 -2.42 -20.02
C GLU A 108 2.52 -3.53 -19.10
N ARG A 109 3.67 -3.30 -18.47
CA ARG A 109 4.23 -4.28 -17.53
C ARG A 109 3.39 -4.39 -16.27
N PHE A 110 2.86 -3.28 -15.74
CA PHE A 110 1.93 -3.29 -14.63
C PHE A 110 0.73 -4.21 -14.94
N LYS A 111 0.06 -3.98 -16.08
CA LYS A 111 -1.10 -4.78 -16.53
C LYS A 111 -0.75 -6.27 -16.67
N ALA A 112 0.39 -6.58 -17.27
CA ALA A 112 0.83 -7.97 -17.44
C ALA A 112 1.07 -8.68 -16.08
N LEU A 113 1.64 -7.97 -15.10
CA LEU A 113 1.93 -8.52 -13.78
C LEU A 113 0.67 -8.85 -12.97
N ILE A 114 -0.42 -8.14 -13.18
CA ILE A 114 -1.64 -8.29 -12.37
C ILE A 114 -2.77 -9.05 -13.11
N ALA A 115 -2.57 -9.44 -14.38
CA ALA A 115 -3.63 -9.94 -15.27
C ALA A 115 -4.43 -11.10 -14.68
N ASP A 116 -3.77 -12.06 -14.05
CA ASP A 116 -4.34 -13.31 -13.53
C ASP A 116 -4.19 -13.45 -12.01
N LEU A 117 -3.87 -12.34 -11.30
CA LEU A 117 -3.73 -12.38 -9.86
C LEU A 117 -5.09 -12.40 -9.16
N PRO A 118 -5.33 -13.35 -8.24
CA PRO A 118 -6.54 -13.39 -7.41
C PRO A 118 -6.42 -12.43 -6.22
N LEU A 119 -5.94 -11.21 -6.46
CA LEU A 119 -5.64 -10.21 -5.43
C LEU A 119 -5.92 -8.81 -5.97
N PRO A 120 -6.68 -7.96 -5.27
CA PRO A 120 -6.81 -6.56 -5.61
C PRO A 120 -5.46 -5.84 -5.59
N VAL A 121 -5.09 -5.17 -6.68
CA VAL A 121 -3.82 -4.44 -6.80
C VAL A 121 -4.07 -2.97 -7.09
N TYR A 122 -3.47 -2.11 -6.29
CA TYR A 122 -3.43 -0.66 -6.50
C TYR A 122 -2.15 -0.25 -7.21
N ALA A 123 -2.27 0.65 -8.18
CA ALA A 123 -1.13 1.25 -8.87
C ALA A 123 -0.54 2.40 -8.03
N LEU A 124 0.79 2.43 -7.83
CA LEU A 124 1.49 3.49 -7.10
C LEU A 124 2.76 3.93 -7.84
N GLY A 125 3.16 5.16 -7.63
CA GLY A 125 4.41 5.75 -8.12
C GLY A 125 4.20 6.77 -9.23
N GLY A 126 4.37 8.04 -8.90
CA GLY A 126 4.21 9.16 -9.83
C GLY A 126 2.79 9.40 -10.33
N LEU A 127 1.79 8.86 -9.63
CA LEU A 127 0.38 8.85 -10.05
C LEU A 127 -0.47 9.81 -9.20
N GLY A 128 -1.64 10.15 -9.74
CA GLY A 128 -2.68 10.95 -9.08
C GLY A 128 -4.07 10.62 -9.64
N ASP A 129 -5.08 11.45 -9.33
CA ASP A 129 -6.48 11.22 -9.72
C ASP A 129 -6.66 11.12 -11.24
N ALA A 130 -5.87 11.86 -12.01
CA ALA A 130 -5.94 11.84 -13.47
C ALA A 130 -5.56 10.48 -14.07
N ASP A 131 -4.82 9.64 -13.32
CA ASP A 131 -4.37 8.33 -13.78
C ASP A 131 -5.37 7.21 -13.46
N LEU A 132 -6.42 7.50 -12.67
CA LEU A 132 -7.42 6.51 -12.28
C LEU A 132 -8.08 5.79 -13.45
N PRO A 133 -8.51 6.46 -14.54
CA PRO A 133 -9.09 5.77 -15.70
C PRO A 133 -8.11 4.79 -16.35
N GLN A 134 -6.82 5.16 -16.44
CA GLN A 134 -5.78 4.29 -16.99
C GLN A 134 -5.53 3.09 -16.08
N ALA A 135 -5.46 3.29 -14.76
CA ALA A 135 -5.30 2.22 -13.80
C ALA A 135 -6.43 1.19 -13.88
N LEU A 136 -7.68 1.66 -13.93
CA LEU A 136 -8.86 0.79 -14.08
C LEU A 136 -8.86 0.03 -15.41
N SER A 137 -8.42 0.65 -16.52
CA SER A 137 -8.27 -0.02 -17.82
C SER A 137 -7.23 -1.13 -17.79
N CYS A 138 -6.25 -1.04 -16.90
CA CYS A 138 -5.27 -2.08 -16.62
C CYS A 138 -5.72 -3.12 -15.59
N ARG A 139 -6.97 -3.08 -15.12
CA ARG A 139 -7.56 -3.93 -14.08
C ARG A 139 -6.99 -3.68 -12.67
N ALA A 140 -6.36 -2.54 -12.44
CA ALA A 140 -6.05 -2.14 -11.06
C ALA A 140 -7.34 -1.88 -10.28
N GLN A 141 -7.31 -2.10 -8.98
CA GLN A 141 -8.39 -1.72 -8.06
C GLN A 141 -8.53 -0.20 -7.94
N GLY A 142 -7.45 0.54 -8.19
CA GLY A 142 -7.40 1.98 -8.11
C GLY A 142 -5.97 2.51 -8.11
N VAL A 143 -5.82 3.78 -7.75
CA VAL A 143 -4.55 4.48 -7.61
C VAL A 143 -4.25 4.75 -6.14
N ALA A 144 -3.02 4.50 -5.72
CA ALA A 144 -2.45 5.00 -4.48
C ALA A 144 -1.47 6.13 -4.78
N ALA A 145 -1.50 7.20 -4.02
CA ALA A 145 -0.61 8.34 -4.21
C ALA A 145 -0.19 8.97 -2.88
N ILE A 146 0.96 9.62 -2.85
CA ILE A 146 1.43 10.42 -1.72
C ILE A 146 1.47 11.90 -2.14
N GLY A 147 2.34 12.25 -3.07
CA GLY A 147 2.57 13.64 -3.44
C GLY A 147 1.38 14.35 -4.10
N ALA A 148 0.44 13.62 -4.68
CA ALA A 148 -0.76 14.20 -5.28
C ALA A 148 -1.81 14.60 -4.23
N TYR A 149 -1.84 13.92 -3.06
CA TYR A 149 -2.84 14.14 -2.00
C TYR A 149 -2.32 14.94 -0.82
N TRP A 150 -1.01 14.91 -0.57
CA TRP A 150 -0.40 15.74 0.46
C TRP A 150 0.21 16.96 -0.23
N GLY A 151 -0.37 18.12 -0.04
CA GLY A 151 0.11 19.38 -0.62
C GLY A 151 1.61 19.59 -0.39
N ARG A 152 2.23 20.20 -1.39
CA ARG A 152 3.64 20.63 -1.33
C ARG A 152 3.82 21.78 -0.37
#